data_2e991f09f4bd2530e02c029dc8a9609a
#
_entry.id   2e991f09f4bd2530e02c029dc8a9609a
#
_cell.length_a   1.000
_cell.length_b   1.000
_cell.length_c   1.000
_cell.angle_alpha   90.00
_cell.angle_beta   90.00
_cell.angle_gamma   90.00
#
_symmetry.space_group_name_H-M   'P 1'
#
loop_
_entity.id
_entity.type
_entity.pdbx_description
1 polymer ?
#
loop_
_entity_poly.entity_id
_entity_poly.type
_entity_poly.pdbx_seq_one_letter_code
_entity_poly.pdbx_strand_id
1 'polypeptide(L)'
;MTHLEVSTAPVSYLAIAPPAVAQHQSADWGLVQAEQVDVIRHEPFSYEFKGPRHLLVASERAERYDGETLVDGLPRSNRRAWSRRMSFIPAGHRFYGWQKPRALTRSTFLYIDPMSPLLCSELRFPEVEFKPRLFFFDLDI
;
A
#
# COMPACT_ATOMS: atom_id res chain seq x y z
N MET A 1 -18.78 25.06 -3.64
CA MET A 1 -18.16 24.60 -3.36
C MET A 1 -17.72 23.96 -3.25
N THR A 2 -17.86 23.80 -3.29
CA THR A 2 -17.23 23.10 -3.11
C THR A 2 -17.08 22.40 -2.62
N HIS A 3 -17.37 22.18 -2.27
CA HIS A 3 -17.02 21.47 -1.70
C HIS A 3 -17.00 20.52 -1.65
N LEU A 4 -17.53 20.47 -2.01
CA LEU A 4 -17.50 19.43 -1.77
C LEU A 4 -16.70 18.66 -1.69
N GLU A 5 -16.45 18.74 -2.13
CA GLU A 5 -15.45 18.00 -2.04
C GLU A 5 -15.01 17.55 -0.81
N VAL A 6 -15.31 18.05 -0.08
CA VAL A 6 -15.16 17.79 1.18
C VAL A 6 -15.53 16.48 1.63
N SER A 7 -16.69 16.25 1.60
CA SER A 7 -17.24 15.03 2.06
C SER A 7 -16.89 13.91 1.16
N THR A 8 -16.33 14.25 0.06
CA THR A 8 -15.97 13.25 -0.91
C THR A 8 -14.51 12.91 -0.87
N ALA A 9 -13.86 13.19 0.23
CA ALA A 9 -12.49 12.76 0.40
C ALA A 9 -12.43 11.24 0.18
N PRO A 10 -11.46 10.75 -0.56
CA PRO A 10 -11.34 9.33 -0.79
C PRO A 10 -11.24 8.57 0.51
N VAL A 11 -11.86 7.41 0.55
CA VAL A 11 -11.76 6.53 1.69
C VAL A 11 -10.37 5.94 1.68
N SER A 12 -9.64 6.11 2.76
CA SER A 12 -8.35 5.45 2.90
C SER A 12 -8.59 4.06 3.42
N TYR A 13 -8.04 3.08 2.74
CA TYR A 13 -8.09 1.71 3.18
C TYR A 13 -6.92 1.35 4.09
N LEU A 14 -6.02 2.31 4.28
CA LEU A 14 -4.83 2.13 5.10
C LEU A 14 -5.02 2.88 6.42
N ALA A 15 -4.94 2.16 7.52
CA ALA A 15 -5.00 2.74 8.85
C ALA A 15 -3.60 2.77 9.44
N ILE A 16 -3.19 3.91 9.95
CA ILE A 16 -1.89 4.09 10.58
C ILE A 16 -2.10 4.61 12.00
N ALA A 17 -1.42 3.99 12.96
CA ALA A 17 -1.52 4.37 14.36
C ALA A 17 -0.15 4.50 15.00
N PRO A 18 0.19 5.65 15.58
CA PRO A 18 -0.64 6.85 15.69
C PRO A 18 -0.72 7.60 14.36
N PRO A 19 -1.86 8.22 14.06
CA PRO A 19 -2.04 8.88 12.76
C PRO A 19 -1.06 10.02 12.50
N ALA A 20 -0.56 10.63 13.54
CA ALA A 20 0.32 11.79 13.40
C ALA A 20 1.68 11.47 12.81
N VAL A 21 2.06 10.18 12.70
CA VAL A 21 3.36 9.83 12.13
C VAL A 21 3.42 10.00 10.64
N ALA A 22 2.28 10.14 9.97
CA ALA A 22 2.25 10.17 8.51
C ALA A 22 1.34 11.27 7.97
N GLN A 23 1.68 11.75 6.78
CA GLN A 23 0.85 12.66 6.01
C GLN A 23 0.39 11.94 4.76
N HIS A 24 -0.83 12.22 4.32
CA HIS A 24 -1.46 11.56 3.20
C HIS A 24 -1.89 12.56 2.14
N GLN A 25 -1.67 12.21 0.88
CA GLN A 25 -2.21 12.95 -0.26
C GLN A 25 -2.87 11.93 -1.18
N SER A 26 -4.05 12.24 -1.66
CA SER A 26 -4.84 11.27 -2.42
C SER A 26 -5.26 11.82 -3.77
N ALA A 27 -5.42 10.92 -4.73
CA ALA A 27 -6.00 11.22 -6.04
C ALA A 27 -6.92 10.06 -6.41
N ASP A 28 -8.02 10.36 -7.09
CA ASP A 28 -9.04 9.38 -7.40
C ASP A 28 -9.38 9.44 -8.88
N TRP A 29 -9.22 8.32 -9.58
CA TRP A 29 -9.57 8.18 -10.98
C TRP A 29 -10.66 7.13 -11.17
N GLY A 30 -11.51 6.94 -10.16
CA GLY A 30 -12.59 5.97 -10.22
C GLY A 30 -12.13 4.57 -9.90
N LEU A 31 -11.78 3.79 -10.91
CA LEU A 31 -11.35 2.40 -10.69
C LEU A 31 -9.96 2.29 -10.10
N VAL A 32 -9.20 3.37 -10.08
CA VAL A 32 -7.88 3.43 -9.47
C VAL A 32 -7.83 4.66 -8.57
N GLN A 33 -7.40 4.47 -7.35
CA GLN A 33 -7.12 5.56 -6.42
C GLN A 33 -5.66 5.47 -6.03
N ALA A 34 -5.02 6.62 -5.87
CA ALA A 34 -3.64 6.67 -5.41
C ALA A 34 -3.59 7.43 -4.09
N GLU A 35 -2.74 6.96 -3.22
CA GLU A 35 -2.49 7.63 -1.94
C GLU A 35 -0.99 7.68 -1.73
N GLN A 36 -0.43 8.89 -1.60
CA GLN A 36 0.95 9.04 -1.22
C GLN A 36 1.02 9.20 0.28
N VAL A 37 1.82 8.38 0.91
CA VAL A 37 1.96 8.35 2.37
C VAL A 37 3.40 8.70 2.71
N ASP A 38 3.57 9.82 3.40
CA ASP A 38 4.88 10.27 3.87
C ASP A 38 4.96 10.07 5.37
N VAL A 39 5.86 9.23 5.81
CA VAL A 39 6.14 9.07 7.24
C VAL A 39 7.05 10.21 7.65
N ILE A 40 6.58 11.02 8.60
CA ILE A 40 7.25 12.27 8.98
C ILE A 40 7.86 12.23 10.37
N ARG A 41 7.74 11.12 11.07
CA ARG A 41 8.30 10.96 12.42
C ARG A 41 9.00 9.62 12.55
N HIS A 42 9.96 9.54 13.45
CA HIS A 42 10.74 8.32 13.68
C HIS A 42 10.16 7.42 14.77
N GLU A 43 9.06 7.82 15.40
CA GLU A 43 8.47 6.97 16.45
C GLU A 43 7.87 5.70 15.85
N PRO A 44 7.81 4.63 16.61
CA PRO A 44 7.20 3.39 16.12
C PRO A 44 5.73 3.59 15.79
N PHE A 45 5.26 2.90 14.77
CA PHE A 45 3.86 2.93 14.39
C PHE A 45 3.42 1.59 13.83
N SER A 46 2.11 1.38 13.79
CA SER A 46 1.52 0.21 13.17
C SER A 46 0.66 0.63 12.00
N TYR A 47 0.41 -0.30 11.11
CA TYR A 47 -0.42 -0.05 9.94
C TYR A 47 -1.24 -1.28 9.60
N GLU A 48 -2.38 -1.03 8.95
CA GLU A 48 -3.24 -2.11 8.49
C GLU A 48 -4.00 -1.67 7.25
N PHE A 49 -4.03 -2.55 6.27
CA PHE A 49 -4.86 -2.42 5.08
C PHE A 49 -5.69 -3.67 4.93
N LYS A 50 -6.96 -3.50 4.66
CA LYS A 50 -7.83 -4.57 4.19
C LYS A 50 -8.99 -3.89 3.48
N GLY A 51 -9.24 -4.28 2.25
CA GLY A 51 -10.30 -3.63 1.51
C GLY A 51 -10.69 -4.43 0.28
N PRO A 52 -11.71 -3.94 -0.44
CA PRO A 52 -12.25 -4.64 -1.62
C PRO A 52 -11.43 -4.40 -2.88
N ARG A 53 -10.35 -3.66 -2.79
CA ARG A 53 -9.49 -3.36 -3.94
C ARG A 53 -8.15 -4.04 -3.80
N HIS A 54 -7.52 -4.32 -4.94
CA HIS A 54 -6.13 -4.74 -4.94
C HIS A 54 -5.25 -3.57 -4.51
N LEU A 55 -4.17 -3.86 -3.82
CA LEU A 55 -3.22 -2.85 -3.40
C LEU A 55 -1.87 -3.12 -4.04
N LEU A 56 -1.31 -2.09 -4.68
CA LEU A 56 0.07 -2.09 -5.12
C LEU A 56 0.78 -0.99 -4.36
N VAL A 57 1.84 -1.33 -3.64
CA VAL A 57 2.64 -0.37 -2.87
C VAL A 57 3.99 -0.23 -3.51
N ALA A 58 4.39 1.00 -3.78
CA ALA A 58 5.73 1.31 -4.27
C ALA A 58 6.39 2.25 -3.27
N SER A 59 7.55 1.89 -2.77
CA SER A 59 8.25 2.68 -1.76
C SER A 59 9.52 3.28 -2.35
N GLU A 60 9.69 4.59 -2.22
CA GLU A 60 10.89 5.26 -2.70
C GLU A 60 12.04 5.01 -1.76
N ARG A 61 11.82 5.21 -0.49
CA ARG A 61 12.80 4.92 0.53
C ARG A 61 12.11 4.23 1.68
N ALA A 62 12.59 3.05 2.05
CA ALA A 62 11.97 2.26 3.09
C ALA A 62 13.03 1.51 3.86
N GLU A 63 13.29 1.98 5.08
CA GLU A 63 14.27 1.39 5.98
C GLU A 63 13.72 1.46 7.39
N ARG A 64 13.91 0.41 8.15
CA ARG A 64 13.48 0.38 9.54
C ARG A 64 14.54 -0.30 10.41
N TYR A 65 14.61 0.11 11.66
CA TYR A 65 15.47 -0.56 12.63
C TYR A 65 14.90 -1.91 13.01
N ASP A 66 13.59 -1.99 13.12
CA ASP A 66 12.89 -3.19 13.54
C ASP A 66 11.46 -3.13 13.02
N GLY A 67 10.81 -4.26 12.94
CA GLY A 67 9.43 -4.31 12.52
C GLY A 67 9.06 -5.63 11.89
N GLU A 68 7.77 -5.75 11.57
CA GLU A 68 7.22 -6.93 10.94
C GLU A 68 6.21 -6.53 9.90
N THR A 69 6.21 -7.25 8.79
CA THR A 69 5.21 -7.12 7.74
C THR A 69 4.50 -8.46 7.60
N LEU A 70 3.19 -8.43 7.67
CA LEU A 70 2.36 -9.62 7.60
C LEU A 70 1.33 -9.45 6.49
N VAL A 71 1.17 -10.49 5.70
CA VAL A 71 0.15 -10.54 4.65
C VAL A 71 -0.48 -11.91 4.71
N ASP A 72 -1.80 -11.96 4.62
CA ASP A 72 -2.52 -13.23 4.53
C ASP A 72 -1.91 -14.06 3.41
N GLY A 73 -1.56 -15.31 3.72
CA GLY A 73 -1.03 -16.23 2.72
C GLY A 73 0.48 -16.19 2.55
N LEU A 74 1.20 -15.32 3.25
CA LEU A 74 2.65 -15.25 3.19
C LEU A 74 3.27 -15.40 4.56
N PRO A 75 4.51 -15.89 4.63
CA PRO A 75 5.24 -15.90 5.90
C PRO A 75 5.49 -14.47 6.37
N ARG A 76 5.57 -14.30 7.67
CA ARG A 76 5.92 -13.01 8.27
C ARG A 76 7.32 -12.58 7.80
N SER A 77 7.46 -11.30 7.47
CA SER A 77 8.72 -10.74 7.06
C SER A 77 9.22 -9.73 8.07
N ASN A 78 10.47 -9.85 8.47
CA ASN A 78 11.13 -8.86 9.29
C ASN A 78 12.21 -8.10 8.50
N ARG A 79 12.04 -8.02 7.19
CA ARG A 79 12.96 -7.32 6.31
C ARG A 79 13.10 -5.87 6.74
N ARG A 80 14.32 -5.35 6.73
CA ARG A 80 14.61 -4.00 7.25
C ARG A 80 14.76 -2.93 6.18
N ALA A 81 14.95 -3.32 4.93
CA ALA A 81 15.11 -2.35 3.85
C ALA A 81 14.46 -2.87 2.58
N TRP A 82 13.61 -2.05 1.97
CA TRP A 82 12.94 -2.41 0.72
C TRP A 82 12.73 -1.18 -0.17
N SER A 83 13.70 -0.25 -0.13
CA SER A 83 13.64 0.92 -0.99
C SER A 83 13.58 0.52 -2.46
N ARG A 84 12.75 1.22 -3.23
CA ARG A 84 12.53 0.99 -4.66
C ARG A 84 11.94 -0.37 -4.97
N ARG A 85 11.27 -0.98 -4.00
CA ARG A 85 10.60 -2.26 -4.21
C ARG A 85 9.10 -2.06 -4.13
N MET A 86 8.38 -2.99 -4.72
CA MET A 86 6.93 -2.98 -4.73
C MET A 86 6.38 -4.18 -3.99
N SER A 87 5.14 -4.06 -3.55
CA SER A 87 4.40 -5.16 -2.95
C SER A 87 3.01 -5.17 -3.52
N PHE A 88 2.47 -6.34 -3.77
CA PHE A 88 1.12 -6.51 -4.28
C PHE A 88 0.29 -7.34 -3.31
N ILE A 89 -0.85 -6.78 -2.91
CA ILE A 89 -1.76 -7.43 -1.98
C ILE A 89 -3.13 -7.54 -2.68
N PRO A 90 -3.60 -8.75 -2.99
CA PRO A 90 -4.90 -8.91 -3.63
C PRO A 90 -6.04 -8.43 -2.76
N ALA A 91 -7.14 -8.05 -3.39
CA ALA A 91 -8.34 -7.62 -2.68
C ALA A 91 -8.76 -8.67 -1.67
N GLY A 92 -9.17 -8.22 -0.51
CA GLY A 92 -9.60 -9.10 0.57
C GLY A 92 -8.50 -9.64 1.45
N HIS A 93 -7.26 -9.52 1.05
CA HIS A 93 -6.14 -9.94 1.89
C HIS A 93 -5.78 -8.83 2.88
N ARG A 94 -5.44 -9.22 4.07
CA ARG A 94 -4.99 -8.28 5.09
C ARG A 94 -3.49 -8.06 4.97
N PHE A 95 -3.09 -6.80 5.00
CA PHE A 95 -1.69 -6.39 4.97
C PHE A 95 -1.49 -5.48 6.18
N TYR A 96 -0.63 -5.89 7.09
CA TYR A 96 -0.51 -5.17 8.36
C TYR A 96 0.87 -5.39 8.95
N GLY A 97 1.18 -4.62 9.96
CA GLY A 97 2.44 -4.75 10.65
C GLY A 97 2.75 -3.55 11.50
N TRP A 98 3.99 -3.48 11.93
CA TRP A 98 4.49 -2.36 12.70
C TRP A 98 5.94 -2.14 12.33
N GLN A 99 6.42 -0.94 12.58
CA GLN A 99 7.83 -0.67 12.34
C GLN A 99 8.33 0.50 13.17
N LYS A 100 9.63 0.43 13.46
CA LYS A 100 10.41 1.52 14.02
C LYS A 100 11.25 2.06 12.88
N PRO A 101 10.86 3.18 12.28
CA PRO A 101 11.51 3.66 11.06
C PRO A 101 12.93 4.12 11.31
N ARG A 102 13.82 3.79 10.39
CA ARG A 102 15.17 4.31 10.38
C ARG A 102 15.26 5.56 9.52
N ALA A 103 14.49 5.57 8.45
CA ALA A 103 14.43 6.70 7.54
C ALA A 103 12.98 7.10 7.37
N LEU A 104 12.74 8.39 7.10
CA LEU A 104 11.41 8.87 6.77
C LEU A 104 11.08 8.35 5.38
N THR A 105 9.98 7.62 5.26
CA THR A 105 9.65 6.94 4.01
C THR A 105 8.59 7.69 3.24
N ARG A 106 8.64 7.53 1.91
CA ARG A 106 7.57 7.95 1.03
C ARG A 106 7.12 6.73 0.26
N SER A 107 5.84 6.43 0.32
CA SER A 107 5.27 5.30 -0.38
C SER A 107 4.04 5.73 -1.14
N THR A 108 3.83 5.10 -2.29
CA THR A 108 2.63 5.30 -3.08
C THR A 108 1.81 4.03 -3.01
N PHE A 109 0.55 4.19 -2.60
CA PHE A 109 -0.41 3.09 -2.51
C PHE A 109 -1.39 3.27 -3.65
N LEU A 110 -1.49 2.26 -4.52
CA LEU A 110 -2.49 2.25 -5.58
C LEU A 110 -3.56 1.24 -5.21
N TYR A 111 -4.79 1.72 -5.11
CA TYR A 111 -5.94 0.87 -4.83
C TYR A 111 -6.67 0.65 -6.14
N ILE A 112 -6.67 -0.59 -6.64
CA ILE A 112 -7.15 -0.91 -7.97
C ILE A 112 -8.39 -1.78 -7.85
N ASP A 113 -9.49 -1.31 -8.42
CA ASP A 113 -10.73 -2.08 -8.44
C ASP A 113 -10.47 -3.38 -9.22
N PRO A 114 -10.86 -4.55 -8.67
CA PRO A 114 -10.65 -5.82 -9.37
C PRO A 114 -11.32 -5.88 -10.75
N MET A 115 -12.31 -5.04 -10.98
CA MET A 115 -12.99 -4.97 -12.27
C MET A 115 -12.32 -4.02 -13.25
N SER A 116 -11.19 -3.44 -12.89
CA SER A 116 -10.49 -2.49 -13.76
C SER A 116 -10.10 -3.15 -15.07
N PRO A 117 -10.40 -2.53 -16.22
CA PRO A 117 -9.99 -3.07 -17.52
C PRO A 117 -8.49 -3.24 -17.64
N LEU A 118 -7.70 -2.44 -16.91
CA LEU A 118 -6.25 -2.58 -16.95
C LEU A 118 -5.82 -3.97 -16.50
N LEU A 119 -6.50 -4.53 -15.51
CA LEU A 119 -6.15 -5.86 -15.03
C LEU A 119 -6.64 -6.94 -15.97
N CYS A 120 -7.78 -6.73 -16.59
CA CYS A 120 -8.40 -7.77 -17.41
C CYS A 120 -7.88 -7.80 -18.84
N SER A 121 -7.61 -6.63 -19.43
CA SER A 121 -7.24 -6.59 -20.83
C SER A 121 -5.76 -6.32 -21.05
N GLU A 122 -5.19 -5.42 -20.28
CA GLU A 122 -3.78 -5.06 -20.48
C GLU A 122 -2.83 -6.14 -20.03
N LEU A 123 -3.10 -6.72 -18.89
CA LEU A 123 -2.23 -7.75 -18.34
C LEU A 123 -2.51 -9.12 -18.91
N ARG A 124 -3.71 -9.32 -19.42
CA ARG A 124 -4.10 -10.58 -20.05
C ARG A 124 -3.88 -11.79 -19.16
N PHE A 125 -4.30 -11.64 -17.91
CA PHE A 125 -4.21 -12.74 -16.96
C PHE A 125 -5.58 -13.16 -16.46
N PRO A 126 -6.54 -13.46 -17.31
CA PRO A 126 -7.88 -13.81 -16.83
C PRO A 126 -7.90 -15.08 -16.01
N GLU A 127 -6.92 -15.93 -16.22
CA GLU A 127 -6.87 -17.20 -15.51
C GLU A 127 -5.84 -17.22 -14.41
N VAL A 128 -5.09 -16.13 -14.25
CA VAL A 128 -4.06 -16.07 -13.24
C VAL A 128 -4.68 -15.70 -11.92
N GLU A 129 -4.39 -16.52 -10.95
CA GLU A 129 -4.76 -16.24 -9.60
C GLU A 129 -3.90 -15.09 -9.09
N PHE A 130 -4.53 -14.04 -8.58
CA PHE A 130 -3.78 -12.95 -7.98
C PHE A 130 -3.28 -13.39 -6.61
N LYS A 131 -1.96 -13.46 -6.47
CA LYS A 131 -1.32 -13.88 -5.24
C LYS A 131 -0.58 -12.72 -4.61
N PRO A 132 -0.51 -12.66 -3.28
CA PRO A 132 0.26 -11.62 -2.62
C PRO A 132 1.74 -11.79 -2.89
N ARG A 133 2.45 -10.68 -3.01
CA ARG A 133 3.88 -10.68 -3.24
C ARG A 133 4.50 -9.46 -2.58
N LEU A 134 5.51 -9.69 -1.77
CA LEU A 134 6.17 -8.62 -1.04
C LEU A 134 7.54 -8.30 -1.62
N PHE A 135 7.87 -7.01 -1.65
CA PHE A 135 9.22 -6.48 -1.83
C PHE A 135 9.90 -6.96 -3.11
N PHE A 136 9.21 -6.91 -4.22
CA PHE A 136 9.78 -7.28 -5.50
C PHE A 136 10.18 -6.04 -6.31
N PHE A 137 11.04 -6.22 -7.32
CA PHE A 137 11.34 -5.18 -8.28
C PHE A 137 10.37 -5.28 -9.45
N ASP A 138 10.10 -4.15 -10.10
CA ASP A 138 9.17 -4.16 -11.23
C ASP A 138 9.67 -5.02 -12.38
N LEU A 139 10.97 -5.22 -12.52
CA LEU A 139 11.51 -6.10 -13.55
C LEU A 139 11.22 -7.56 -13.29
N ASP A 140 10.78 -7.90 -12.10
CA ASP A 140 10.48 -9.28 -11.73
C ASP A 140 9.07 -9.70 -12.14
N ILE A 141 8.32 -8.80 -12.70
CA ILE A 141 6.94 -9.06 -13.07
C ILE A 141 6.85 -9.83 -14.38
#